data_9454681043ca380134da327fd1d6d304
#
_entry.id   9454681043ca380134da327fd1d6d304
#
_cell.length_a   1.000
_cell.length_b   1.000
_cell.length_c   1.000
_cell.angle_alpha   90.00
_cell.angle_beta   90.00
_cell.angle_gamma   90.00
#
_symmetry.space_group_name_H-M   'P 1'
#
loop_
_entity.id
_entity.type
_entity.pdbx_description
1 polymer ?
#
loop_
_entity_poly.entity_id
_entity_poly.type
_entity_poly.pdbx_seq_one_letter_code
_entity_poly.pdbx_strand_id
1 'polypeptide(L)'
;MVEVGSRFDLRTGRSPDAPETAGFEGNEATFGWMHSYETGSTVDGPGVRIMVFMSGCLLRCLYCHNPDTWHLKDGVRIELAHAIRRLGDFAPALRAMGGGLTISGGEPLVQLAFTRGLFGAAKRLGLHTALDTSGFLGHRADDDYLADVDLVLLDIKSGDPDTFHKATGQDLQPTLRFAERLNALSKPVWVRFVLVPGLTDDPVNIEKVARFVAPMKNVEWVEVLPFHQMGVFKWQTLGLEYQLSNTPTPTDAQVSAALEIFRGAGCRAR
;
A
#
# COMPACT_ATOMS: atom_id res chain seq x y z
N MET A 1 10.93 -8.98 -26.31
CA MET A 1 10.03 -9.76 -25.44
C MET A 1 10.84 -10.06 -24.20
N VAL A 2 10.58 -9.31 -23.12
CA VAL A 2 11.19 -9.59 -21.81
C VAL A 2 10.20 -10.53 -21.13
N GLU A 3 10.63 -11.76 -20.84
CA GLU A 3 9.85 -12.70 -20.05
C GLU A 3 9.58 -12.09 -18.68
N VAL A 4 8.30 -11.86 -18.39
CA VAL A 4 7.81 -11.46 -17.07
C VAL A 4 8.13 -12.60 -16.12
N GLY A 5 8.92 -12.29 -15.09
CA GLY A 5 9.46 -13.21 -14.12
C GLY A 5 8.44 -14.22 -13.60
N SER A 6 8.91 -15.42 -13.38
CA SER A 6 8.17 -16.60 -12.95
C SER A 6 7.19 -16.27 -11.82
N ARG A 7 5.90 -16.43 -12.10
CA ARG A 7 4.88 -16.47 -11.07
C ARG A 7 5.24 -17.60 -10.10
N PHE A 8 5.56 -17.23 -8.88
CA PHE A 8 5.73 -18.21 -7.81
C PHE A 8 4.42 -18.99 -7.66
N ASP A 9 4.49 -20.30 -7.82
CA ASP A 9 3.35 -21.16 -7.54
C ASP A 9 3.17 -21.23 -6.02
N LEU A 10 2.24 -20.42 -5.52
CA LEU A 10 1.86 -20.40 -4.11
C LEU A 10 1.35 -21.76 -3.59
N ARG A 11 1.05 -22.71 -4.50
CA ARG A 11 0.50 -24.02 -4.15
C ARG A 11 1.56 -25.05 -3.80
N THR A 12 2.76 -24.95 -4.36
CA THR A 12 3.79 -26.00 -4.20
C THR A 12 4.91 -25.64 -3.23
N GLY A 13 5.15 -24.34 -2.95
CA GLY A 13 6.00 -23.84 -1.84
C GLY A 13 7.42 -24.42 -1.72
N ARG A 14 7.98 -25.08 -2.72
CA ARG A 14 9.30 -25.73 -2.63
C ARG A 14 10.28 -25.13 -3.62
N SER A 15 11.35 -24.52 -3.07
CA SER A 15 12.66 -24.49 -3.74
C SER A 15 13.52 -25.61 -3.16
N PRO A 16 14.20 -26.41 -3.97
CA PRO A 16 14.97 -27.56 -3.48
C PRO A 16 16.21 -27.22 -2.66
N ASP A 17 16.70 -25.96 -2.71
CA ASP A 17 18.06 -25.62 -2.28
C ASP A 17 18.13 -24.44 -1.29
N ALA A 18 17.21 -24.35 -0.31
CA ALA A 18 17.31 -23.31 0.73
C ALA A 18 18.10 -23.80 1.95
N PRO A 19 19.15 -23.07 2.42
CA PRO A 19 19.84 -23.41 3.65
C PRO A 19 18.91 -23.28 4.86
N GLU A 20 19.03 -24.21 5.81
CA GLU A 20 18.35 -24.14 7.11
C GLU A 20 18.74 -22.86 7.85
N THR A 21 17.79 -21.93 7.96
CA THR A 21 17.95 -20.73 8.79
C THR A 21 17.56 -21.07 10.22
N ALA A 22 18.54 -21.12 11.10
CA ALA A 22 18.37 -21.34 12.53
C ALA A 22 17.63 -20.15 13.19
N GLY A 23 16.67 -20.45 14.05
CA GLY A 23 16.28 -19.61 15.18
C GLY A 23 15.31 -18.47 14.95
N PHE A 24 14.08 -18.76 14.51
CA PHE A 24 12.95 -17.83 14.68
C PHE A 24 11.94 -18.45 15.66
N GLU A 25 12.05 -18.11 16.93
CA GLU A 25 10.97 -18.33 17.91
C GLU A 25 9.90 -17.27 17.74
N GLY A 26 9.05 -17.42 16.71
CA GLY A 26 7.78 -16.73 16.57
C GLY A 26 6.67 -17.75 16.70
N ASN A 27 5.52 -17.38 17.26
CA ASN A 27 4.37 -18.26 17.41
C ASN A 27 4.07 -18.98 16.08
N GLU A 28 4.48 -20.22 15.95
CA GLU A 28 4.49 -21.04 14.72
C GLU A 28 3.09 -21.20 14.08
N ALA A 29 2.04 -20.81 14.82
CA ALA A 29 0.65 -20.88 14.39
C ALA A 29 0.16 -19.64 13.62
N THR A 30 0.98 -18.58 13.45
CA THR A 30 0.52 -17.36 12.80
C THR A 30 0.53 -17.53 11.28
N PHE A 31 -0.61 -17.30 10.64
CA PHE A 31 -0.74 -17.30 9.20
C PHE A 31 -1.43 -16.02 8.71
N GLY A 32 -1.23 -15.70 7.42
CA GLY A 32 -1.94 -14.64 6.72
C GLY A 32 -2.54 -15.13 5.41
N TRP A 33 -3.47 -14.35 4.90
CA TRP A 33 -4.04 -14.53 3.58
C TRP A 33 -3.38 -13.51 2.64
N MET A 34 -2.51 -14.00 1.78
CA MET A 34 -1.79 -13.20 0.79
C MET A 34 -2.44 -13.36 -0.58
N HIS A 35 -2.59 -12.25 -1.29
CA HIS A 35 -2.99 -12.29 -2.70
C HIS A 35 -1.80 -12.68 -3.58
N SER A 36 -0.70 -11.96 -3.45
CA SER A 36 0.50 -12.15 -4.26
C SER A 36 1.70 -11.45 -3.61
N TYR A 37 2.86 -11.62 -4.21
CA TYR A 37 4.01 -10.75 -3.98
C TYR A 37 4.70 -10.42 -5.31
N GLU A 38 5.38 -9.29 -5.36
CA GLU A 38 6.17 -8.84 -6.50
C GLU A 38 7.58 -8.47 -6.02
N THR A 39 8.56 -8.71 -6.87
CA THR A 39 9.96 -8.38 -6.61
C THR A 39 10.43 -7.35 -7.62
N GLY A 40 11.14 -6.32 -7.15
CA GLY A 40 11.76 -5.33 -8.03
C GLY A 40 10.95 -4.05 -8.23
N SER A 41 9.90 -3.79 -7.43
CA SER A 41 9.23 -2.48 -7.47
C SER A 41 10.20 -1.37 -7.07
N THR A 42 10.12 -0.23 -7.77
CA THR A 42 10.90 0.99 -7.50
C THR A 42 10.02 2.21 -7.21
N VAL A 43 8.69 2.01 -7.15
CA VAL A 43 7.71 3.08 -6.97
C VAL A 43 6.95 2.99 -5.63
N ASP A 44 7.18 1.93 -4.86
CA ASP A 44 6.45 1.67 -3.63
C ASP A 44 7.32 1.85 -2.37
N GLY A 45 8.10 2.91 -2.36
CA GLY A 45 9.03 3.27 -1.30
C GLY A 45 10.48 3.40 -1.80
N PRO A 46 11.44 3.71 -0.93
CA PRO A 46 12.83 3.93 -1.31
C PRO A 46 13.53 2.62 -1.73
N GLY A 47 14.41 2.71 -2.72
CA GLY A 47 15.19 1.59 -3.24
C GLY A 47 14.34 0.54 -3.95
N VAL A 48 14.89 -0.66 -4.10
CA VAL A 48 14.17 -1.79 -4.75
C VAL A 48 13.37 -2.55 -3.70
N ARG A 49 12.07 -2.77 -3.96
CA ARG A 49 11.14 -3.34 -2.99
C ARG A 49 10.71 -4.75 -3.34
N ILE A 50 10.54 -5.58 -2.31
CA ILE A 50 9.56 -6.67 -2.36
C ILE A 50 8.24 -6.10 -1.89
N MET A 51 7.22 -6.27 -2.73
CA MET A 51 5.83 -5.97 -2.41
C MET A 51 5.12 -7.23 -1.96
N VAL A 52 4.44 -7.17 -0.82
CA VAL A 52 3.54 -8.23 -0.35
C VAL A 52 2.12 -7.68 -0.39
N PHE A 53 1.27 -8.27 -1.22
CA PHE A 53 -0.13 -7.88 -1.35
C PHE A 53 -1.00 -8.79 -0.45
N MET A 54 -1.59 -8.18 0.57
CA MET A 54 -2.50 -8.89 1.49
C MET A 54 -3.92 -8.97 0.92
N SER A 55 -4.68 -9.97 1.32
CA SER A 55 -6.12 -10.06 1.06
C SER A 55 -6.92 -9.50 2.24
N GLY A 56 -8.15 -9.06 1.96
CA GLY A 56 -9.04 -8.39 2.92
C GLY A 56 -8.93 -6.87 2.82
N CYS A 57 -10.05 -6.21 2.49
CA CYS A 57 -10.17 -4.75 2.49
C CYS A 57 -11.60 -4.37 2.84
N LEU A 58 -11.77 -3.30 3.64
CA LEU A 58 -13.09 -2.78 3.98
C LEU A 58 -13.56 -1.69 3.00
N LEU A 59 -12.64 -1.09 2.25
CA LEU A 59 -12.97 -0.12 1.21
C LEU A 59 -13.48 -0.82 -0.05
N ARG A 60 -14.30 -0.11 -0.83
CA ARG A 60 -14.81 -0.52 -2.14
C ARG A 60 -14.51 0.57 -3.16
N CYS A 61 -13.20 0.88 -3.30
CA CYS A 61 -12.77 1.95 -4.18
C CYS A 61 -13.22 1.71 -5.61
N LEU A 62 -13.87 2.71 -6.22
CA LEU A 62 -14.38 2.63 -7.60
C LEU A 62 -13.26 2.39 -8.63
N TYR A 63 -12.02 2.80 -8.32
CA TYR A 63 -10.83 2.62 -9.14
C TYR A 63 -9.88 1.55 -8.60
N CYS A 64 -10.37 0.58 -7.84
CA CYS A 64 -9.51 -0.45 -7.26
C CYS A 64 -8.81 -1.27 -8.35
N HIS A 65 -7.49 -1.37 -8.28
CA HIS A 65 -6.71 -2.22 -9.20
C HIS A 65 -6.74 -3.70 -8.81
N ASN A 66 -7.07 -3.99 -7.54
CA ASN A 66 -7.06 -5.32 -6.99
C ASN A 66 -8.39 -5.67 -6.29
N PRO A 67 -9.55 -5.62 -6.99
CA PRO A 67 -10.83 -5.99 -6.38
C PRO A 67 -10.86 -7.45 -5.93
N ASP A 68 -10.00 -8.28 -6.48
CA ASP A 68 -9.72 -9.66 -6.10
C ASP A 68 -9.04 -9.82 -4.72
N THR A 69 -8.67 -8.70 -4.07
CA THR A 69 -8.18 -8.69 -2.68
C THR A 69 -9.26 -8.33 -1.65
N TRP A 70 -10.48 -8.00 -2.06
CA TRP A 70 -11.49 -7.50 -1.13
C TRP A 70 -11.87 -8.48 -0.03
N HIS A 71 -11.98 -9.76 -0.37
CA HIS A 71 -12.34 -10.80 0.58
C HIS A 71 -11.09 -11.50 1.12
N LEU A 72 -11.04 -11.68 2.42
CA LEU A 72 -9.86 -12.24 3.10
C LEU A 72 -9.48 -13.61 2.54
N LYS A 73 -10.46 -14.49 2.35
CA LYS A 73 -10.24 -15.89 1.96
C LYS A 73 -10.03 -16.11 0.46
N ASP A 74 -10.10 -15.05 -0.35
CA ASP A 74 -9.76 -15.12 -1.77
C ASP A 74 -8.24 -15.18 -1.99
N GLY A 75 -7.46 -14.84 -0.95
CA GLY A 75 -6.02 -15.04 -0.93
C GLY A 75 -5.60 -16.48 -0.65
N VAL A 76 -4.30 -16.72 -0.74
CA VAL A 76 -3.67 -17.98 -0.35
C VAL A 76 -3.25 -17.90 1.11
N ARG A 77 -3.57 -18.94 1.89
CA ARG A 77 -3.14 -19.04 3.29
C ARG A 77 -1.66 -19.35 3.35
N ILE A 78 -0.88 -18.43 3.91
CA ILE A 78 0.58 -18.53 4.05
C ILE A 78 0.96 -18.48 5.53
N GLU A 79 1.81 -19.40 5.96
CA GLU A 79 2.39 -19.38 7.30
C GLU A 79 3.44 -18.26 7.40
N LEU A 80 3.46 -17.55 8.52
CA LEU A 80 4.39 -16.43 8.74
C LEU A 80 5.85 -16.90 8.61
N ALA A 81 6.19 -18.06 9.15
CA ALA A 81 7.53 -18.62 9.04
C ALA A 81 7.95 -18.84 7.58
N HIS A 82 7.02 -19.25 6.70
CA HIS A 82 7.29 -19.38 5.27
C HIS A 82 7.55 -18.02 4.61
N ALA A 83 6.71 -17.01 4.89
CA ALA A 83 6.89 -15.66 4.36
C ALA A 83 8.23 -15.05 4.80
N ILE A 84 8.62 -15.27 6.07
CA ILE A 84 9.91 -14.79 6.61
C ILE A 84 11.10 -15.47 5.90
N ARG A 85 11.07 -16.78 5.70
CA ARG A 85 12.13 -17.49 4.95
C ARG A 85 12.28 -16.91 3.54
N ARG A 86 11.16 -16.74 2.82
CA ARG A 86 11.19 -16.13 1.48
C ARG A 86 11.76 -14.72 1.47
N LEU A 87 11.38 -13.89 2.44
CA LEU A 87 11.97 -12.55 2.59
C LEU A 87 13.48 -12.65 2.84
N GLY A 88 13.93 -13.60 3.65
CA GLY A 88 15.34 -13.87 3.94
C GLY A 88 16.16 -14.19 2.69
N ASP A 89 15.60 -14.96 1.75
CA ASP A 89 16.26 -15.31 0.48
C ASP A 89 16.64 -14.05 -0.34
N PHE A 90 15.81 -13.00 -0.28
CA PHE A 90 16.02 -11.75 -1.02
C PHE A 90 16.76 -10.67 -0.21
N ALA A 91 16.85 -10.80 1.10
CA ALA A 91 17.37 -9.75 1.97
C ALA A 91 18.80 -9.27 1.61
N PRO A 92 19.77 -10.12 1.22
CA PRO A 92 21.09 -9.66 0.80
C PRO A 92 21.05 -8.71 -0.41
N ALA A 93 20.26 -9.08 -1.44
CA ALA A 93 20.12 -8.28 -2.64
C ALA A 93 19.39 -6.95 -2.36
N LEU A 94 18.31 -7.00 -1.58
CA LEU A 94 17.55 -5.80 -1.20
C LEU A 94 18.42 -4.81 -0.42
N ARG A 95 19.22 -5.27 0.55
CA ARG A 95 20.14 -4.39 1.29
C ARG A 95 21.18 -3.74 0.37
N ALA A 96 21.75 -4.51 -0.56
CA ALA A 96 22.73 -3.98 -1.51
C ALA A 96 22.13 -2.89 -2.44
N MET A 97 20.82 -2.96 -2.69
CA MET A 97 20.09 -1.98 -3.51
C MET A 97 19.40 -0.88 -2.68
N GLY A 98 19.71 -0.74 -1.38
CA GLY A 98 19.07 0.25 -0.51
C GLY A 98 17.55 0.08 -0.39
N GLY A 99 17.07 -1.15 -0.57
CA GLY A 99 15.66 -1.48 -0.67
C GLY A 99 15.07 -2.12 0.58
N GLY A 100 13.92 -2.78 0.41
CA GLY A 100 13.26 -3.41 1.54
C GLY A 100 11.92 -4.04 1.22
N LEU A 101 11.09 -4.14 2.26
CA LEU A 101 9.76 -4.72 2.22
C LEU A 101 8.70 -3.61 2.20
N THR A 102 7.72 -3.73 1.30
CA THR A 102 6.47 -2.98 1.38
C THR A 102 5.31 -3.95 1.50
N ILE A 103 4.43 -3.74 2.47
CA ILE A 103 3.20 -4.52 2.61
C ILE A 103 2.03 -3.64 2.20
N SER A 104 1.27 -4.12 1.21
CA SER A 104 0.14 -3.48 0.54
C SER A 104 -0.99 -4.49 0.29
N GLY A 105 -1.77 -4.32 -0.78
CA GLY A 105 -2.75 -5.28 -1.30
C GLY A 105 -4.17 -4.80 -1.18
N GLY A 106 -5.00 -5.49 -0.38
CA GLY A 106 -6.26 -4.97 0.09
C GLY A 106 -6.02 -3.89 1.16
N GLU A 107 -6.00 -4.29 2.43
CA GLU A 107 -5.61 -3.41 3.54
C GLU A 107 -4.78 -4.23 4.55
N PRO A 108 -3.49 -3.96 4.68
CA PRO A 108 -2.59 -4.72 5.57
C PRO A 108 -3.06 -4.78 7.02
N LEU A 109 -3.68 -3.71 7.52
CA LEU A 109 -4.16 -3.59 8.89
C LEU A 109 -5.37 -4.49 9.20
N VAL A 110 -5.96 -5.15 8.20
CA VAL A 110 -6.93 -6.23 8.40
C VAL A 110 -6.26 -7.43 9.07
N GLN A 111 -5.00 -7.71 8.73
CA GLN A 111 -4.26 -8.89 9.19
C GLN A 111 -3.07 -8.51 10.08
N LEU A 112 -3.34 -7.73 11.12
CA LEU A 112 -2.32 -7.07 11.96
C LEU A 112 -1.26 -8.03 12.53
N ALA A 113 -1.65 -9.21 13.02
CA ALA A 113 -0.70 -10.15 13.63
C ALA A 113 0.32 -10.68 12.62
N PHE A 114 -0.12 -11.00 11.40
CA PHE A 114 0.76 -11.47 10.34
C PHE A 114 1.71 -10.35 9.84
N THR A 115 1.15 -9.17 9.56
CA THR A 115 1.94 -8.04 9.05
C THR A 115 2.94 -7.53 10.09
N ARG A 116 2.58 -7.52 11.39
CA ARG A 116 3.50 -7.23 12.50
C ARG A 116 4.68 -8.20 12.50
N GLY A 117 4.42 -9.49 12.43
CA GLY A 117 5.47 -10.51 12.42
C GLY A 117 6.41 -10.35 11.23
N LEU A 118 5.86 -10.01 10.06
CA LEU A 118 6.65 -9.85 8.84
C LEU A 118 7.48 -8.55 8.87
N PHE A 119 6.94 -7.43 9.37
CA PHE A 119 7.72 -6.20 9.58
C PHE A 119 8.85 -6.40 10.60
N GLY A 120 8.56 -7.00 11.76
CA GLY A 120 9.60 -7.31 12.74
C GLY A 120 10.70 -8.20 12.19
N ALA A 121 10.37 -9.19 11.36
CA ALA A 121 11.37 -10.01 10.67
C ALA A 121 12.19 -9.19 9.65
N ALA A 122 11.55 -8.33 8.87
CA ALA A 122 12.23 -7.44 7.93
C ALA A 122 13.25 -6.52 8.64
N LYS A 123 12.87 -5.96 9.79
CA LYS A 123 13.76 -5.14 10.62
C LYS A 123 14.96 -5.96 11.12
N ARG A 124 14.75 -7.17 11.61
CA ARG A 124 15.88 -8.07 12.02
C ARG A 124 16.80 -8.44 10.85
N LEU A 125 16.26 -8.51 9.63
CA LEU A 125 17.05 -8.71 8.41
C LEU A 125 17.73 -7.42 7.90
N GLY A 126 17.61 -6.29 8.61
CA GLY A 126 18.20 -5.01 8.23
C GLY A 126 17.57 -4.38 6.99
N LEU A 127 16.30 -4.66 6.74
CA LEU A 127 15.56 -4.12 5.61
C LEU A 127 14.75 -2.90 6.01
N HIS A 128 14.66 -1.94 5.11
CA HIS A 128 13.71 -0.84 5.22
C HIS A 128 12.29 -1.36 5.05
N THR A 129 11.34 -0.86 5.86
CA THR A 129 9.95 -1.32 5.88
C THR A 129 9.00 -0.21 5.50
N ALA A 130 8.01 -0.52 4.67
CA ALA A 130 6.95 0.43 4.30
C ALA A 130 5.57 -0.23 4.43
N LEU A 131 4.64 0.50 5.03
CA LEU A 131 3.22 0.15 5.13
C LEU A 131 2.46 0.98 4.11
N ASP A 132 1.83 0.33 3.12
CA ASP A 132 0.94 0.96 2.15
C ASP A 132 -0.51 0.71 2.58
N THR A 133 -1.21 1.75 2.97
CA THR A 133 -2.51 1.65 3.66
C THR A 133 -3.44 2.82 3.32
N SER A 134 -4.72 2.57 3.33
CA SER A 134 -5.75 3.61 3.32
C SER A 134 -5.82 4.41 4.64
N GLY A 135 -5.20 3.92 5.71
CA GLY A 135 -5.30 4.49 7.04
C GLY A 135 -6.67 4.30 7.72
N PHE A 136 -7.66 3.73 7.05
CA PHE A 136 -9.00 3.55 7.61
C PHE A 136 -9.01 2.72 8.90
N LEU A 137 -8.15 1.71 8.96
CA LEU A 137 -7.94 0.87 10.15
C LEU A 137 -6.74 1.32 11.01
N GLY A 138 -6.26 2.55 10.84
CA GLY A 138 -5.06 3.07 11.52
C GLY A 138 -5.12 3.00 13.06
N HIS A 139 -6.32 3.01 13.65
CA HIS A 139 -6.52 2.82 15.09
C HIS A 139 -6.05 1.44 15.60
N ARG A 140 -5.90 0.44 14.72
CA ARG A 140 -5.42 -0.90 15.07
C ARG A 140 -3.90 -0.99 15.15
N ALA A 141 -3.18 -0.12 14.45
CA ALA A 141 -1.72 -0.08 14.47
C ALA A 141 -1.26 0.65 15.73
N ASP A 142 -0.90 -0.09 16.79
CA ASP A 142 -0.32 0.50 18.00
C ASP A 142 1.12 1.01 17.76
N ASP A 143 1.73 1.62 18.78
CA ASP A 143 3.05 2.23 18.64
C ASP A 143 4.15 1.18 18.43
N ASP A 144 4.01 -0.01 19.02
CA ASP A 144 4.94 -1.13 18.79
C ASP A 144 4.87 -1.64 17.34
N TYR A 145 3.66 -1.68 16.75
CA TYR A 145 3.53 -2.00 15.33
C TYR A 145 4.22 -0.96 14.46
N LEU A 146 3.97 0.32 14.75
CA LEU A 146 4.56 1.42 14.00
C LEU A 146 6.07 1.56 14.22
N ALA A 147 6.64 1.06 15.32
CA ALA A 147 8.08 1.05 15.55
C ALA A 147 8.83 0.22 14.48
N ASP A 148 8.22 -0.85 13.99
CA ASP A 148 8.79 -1.71 12.94
C ASP A 148 8.47 -1.21 11.51
N VAL A 149 7.81 -0.05 11.35
CA VAL A 149 7.50 0.58 10.07
C VAL A 149 8.36 1.84 9.90
N ASP A 150 9.23 1.90 8.89
CA ASP A 150 10.07 3.06 8.62
C ASP A 150 9.34 4.15 7.84
N LEU A 151 8.42 3.78 6.95
CA LEU A 151 7.66 4.68 6.08
C LEU A 151 6.20 4.23 5.99
N VAL A 152 5.27 5.17 6.02
CA VAL A 152 3.88 4.91 5.67
C VAL A 152 3.55 5.55 4.32
N LEU A 153 3.12 4.73 3.36
CA LEU A 153 2.48 5.19 2.12
C LEU A 153 1.00 5.32 2.43
N LEU A 154 0.53 6.55 2.63
CA LEU A 154 -0.82 6.81 3.10
C LEU A 154 -1.71 7.30 1.97
N ASP A 155 -2.69 6.52 1.60
CA ASP A 155 -3.70 6.89 0.63
C ASP A 155 -4.74 7.84 1.22
N ILE A 156 -4.67 9.13 0.91
CA ILE A 156 -5.76 10.08 1.17
C ILE A 156 -6.57 10.23 -0.13
N LYS A 157 -7.63 9.47 -0.23
CA LYS A 157 -8.36 9.30 -1.51
C LYS A 157 -9.25 10.49 -1.89
N SER A 158 -9.52 11.39 -0.96
CA SER A 158 -10.23 12.66 -1.14
C SER A 158 -10.08 13.53 0.11
N GLY A 159 -10.15 14.85 -0.03
CA GLY A 159 -10.26 15.80 1.08
C GLY A 159 -11.72 16.19 1.38
N ASP A 160 -12.64 15.79 0.53
CA ASP A 160 -14.06 16.01 0.68
C ASP A 160 -14.75 14.72 1.18
N PRO A 161 -15.53 14.78 2.29
CA PRO A 161 -16.16 13.59 2.86
C PRO A 161 -17.13 12.88 1.92
N ASP A 162 -17.94 13.63 1.16
CA ASP A 162 -18.91 13.04 0.25
C ASP A 162 -18.23 12.37 -0.94
N THR A 163 -17.20 13.03 -1.49
CA THR A 163 -16.35 12.46 -2.55
C THR A 163 -15.59 11.23 -2.04
N PHE A 164 -15.06 11.26 -0.82
CA PHE A 164 -14.39 10.11 -0.21
C PHE A 164 -15.34 8.93 -0.06
N HIS A 165 -16.55 9.19 0.46
CA HIS A 165 -17.58 8.15 0.60
C HIS A 165 -17.98 7.58 -0.75
N LYS A 166 -18.24 8.43 -1.75
CA LYS A 166 -18.54 8.00 -3.12
C LYS A 166 -17.43 7.14 -3.72
N ALA A 167 -16.17 7.55 -3.50
CA ALA A 167 -15.01 6.86 -4.07
C ALA A 167 -14.70 5.52 -3.39
N THR A 168 -14.99 5.36 -2.08
CA THR A 168 -14.49 4.26 -1.25
C THR A 168 -15.56 3.45 -0.53
N GLY A 169 -16.77 3.99 -0.40
CA GLY A 169 -17.85 3.42 0.42
C GLY A 169 -17.63 3.57 1.94
N GLN A 170 -16.65 4.38 2.37
CA GLN A 170 -16.28 4.55 3.79
C GLN A 170 -16.18 6.03 4.17
N ASP A 171 -16.02 6.30 5.48
CA ASP A 171 -15.83 7.63 6.02
C ASP A 171 -14.37 8.08 5.95
N LEU A 172 -14.15 9.37 5.65
CA LEU A 172 -12.82 9.99 5.58
C LEU A 172 -12.12 10.09 6.93
N GLN A 173 -12.87 10.35 8.01
CA GLN A 173 -12.31 10.72 9.32
C GLN A 173 -11.32 9.71 9.92
N PRO A 174 -11.49 8.37 9.81
CA PRO A 174 -10.49 7.42 10.31
C PRO A 174 -9.10 7.62 9.66
N THR A 175 -9.06 7.86 8.34
CA THR A 175 -7.80 8.13 7.60
C THR A 175 -7.13 9.41 8.09
N LEU A 176 -7.89 10.51 8.28
CA LEU A 176 -7.34 11.78 8.77
C LEU A 176 -6.79 11.64 10.20
N ARG A 177 -7.53 10.98 11.11
CA ARG A 177 -7.02 10.72 12.48
C ARG A 177 -5.73 9.89 12.48
N PHE A 178 -5.61 8.93 11.57
CA PHE A 178 -4.37 8.17 11.45
C PHE A 178 -3.22 9.05 10.96
N ALA A 179 -3.43 9.92 9.96
CA ALA A 179 -2.44 10.87 9.49
C ALA A 179 -1.97 11.81 10.62
N GLU A 180 -2.91 12.35 11.41
CA GLU A 180 -2.61 13.20 12.57
C GLU A 180 -1.76 12.46 13.62
N ARG A 181 -2.09 11.19 13.91
CA ARG A 181 -1.31 10.35 14.82
C ARG A 181 0.11 10.08 14.28
N LEU A 182 0.26 9.78 12.99
CA LEU A 182 1.57 9.61 12.35
C LEU A 182 2.40 10.90 12.45
N ASN A 183 1.77 12.07 12.30
CA ASN A 183 2.45 13.34 12.47
C ASN A 183 2.90 13.56 13.92
N ALA A 184 2.05 13.26 14.90
CA ALA A 184 2.41 13.36 16.32
C ALA A 184 3.59 12.42 16.70
N LEU A 185 3.67 11.24 16.07
CA LEU A 185 4.77 10.29 16.22
C LEU A 185 6.00 10.62 15.37
N SER A 186 5.95 11.70 14.57
CA SER A 186 6.99 12.04 13.58
C SER A 186 7.35 10.86 12.64
N LYS A 187 6.37 10.00 12.34
CA LYS A 187 6.55 8.86 11.45
C LYS A 187 6.60 9.35 10.01
N PRO A 188 7.65 9.02 9.21
CA PRO A 188 7.74 9.42 7.81
C PRO A 188 6.52 8.94 7.01
N VAL A 189 5.97 9.84 6.18
CA VAL A 189 4.80 9.57 5.35
C VAL A 189 5.03 10.07 3.93
N TRP A 190 4.67 9.24 2.94
CA TRP A 190 4.36 9.68 1.59
C TRP A 190 2.85 9.60 1.43
N VAL A 191 2.23 10.74 1.16
CA VAL A 191 0.79 10.79 0.88
C VAL A 191 0.56 10.44 -0.57
N ARG A 192 -0.35 9.50 -0.83
CA ARG A 192 -0.76 9.09 -2.18
C ARG A 192 -2.15 9.62 -2.48
N PHE A 193 -2.28 10.28 -3.62
CA PHE A 193 -3.54 10.82 -4.10
C PHE A 193 -3.78 10.38 -5.54
N VAL A 194 -4.81 9.55 -5.76
CA VAL A 194 -5.19 9.10 -7.10
C VAL A 194 -6.05 10.16 -7.76
N LEU A 195 -5.56 10.73 -8.87
CA LEU A 195 -6.27 11.73 -9.67
C LEU A 195 -7.19 11.04 -10.68
N VAL A 196 -8.49 11.05 -10.41
CA VAL A 196 -9.52 10.42 -11.23
C VAL A 196 -10.42 11.49 -11.84
N PRO A 197 -10.39 11.70 -13.19
CA PRO A 197 -11.25 12.68 -13.85
C PRO A 197 -12.73 12.46 -13.55
N GLY A 198 -13.42 13.53 -13.16
CA GLY A 198 -14.84 13.51 -12.80
C GLY A 198 -15.15 12.89 -11.43
N LEU A 199 -14.16 12.51 -10.65
CA LEU A 199 -14.37 11.96 -9.30
C LEU A 199 -13.53 12.69 -8.25
N THR A 200 -12.20 12.68 -8.37
CA THR A 200 -11.30 13.26 -7.36
C THR A 200 -10.58 14.51 -7.84
N ASP A 201 -10.70 14.87 -9.11
CA ASP A 201 -9.96 15.94 -9.80
C ASP A 201 -10.52 17.36 -9.58
N ASP A 202 -11.59 17.52 -8.81
CA ASP A 202 -12.09 18.84 -8.41
C ASP A 202 -10.99 19.62 -7.65
N PRO A 203 -10.59 20.81 -8.12
CA PRO A 203 -9.57 21.63 -7.45
C PRO A 203 -9.85 21.88 -5.97
N VAL A 204 -11.10 22.08 -5.57
CA VAL A 204 -11.49 22.30 -4.16
C VAL A 204 -11.23 21.04 -3.33
N ASN A 205 -11.50 19.87 -3.90
CA ASN A 205 -11.18 18.58 -3.25
C ASN A 205 -9.67 18.42 -3.06
N ILE A 206 -8.86 18.71 -4.08
CA ILE A 206 -7.40 18.64 -4.01
C ILE A 206 -6.85 19.65 -2.97
N GLU A 207 -7.38 20.89 -2.98
CA GLU A 207 -7.01 21.90 -1.99
C GLU A 207 -7.30 21.46 -0.54
N LYS A 208 -8.42 20.78 -0.29
CA LYS A 208 -8.73 20.26 1.05
C LYS A 208 -7.66 19.26 1.52
N VAL A 209 -7.20 18.34 0.64
CA VAL A 209 -6.09 17.44 0.96
C VAL A 209 -4.82 18.24 1.20
N ALA A 210 -4.47 19.14 0.29
CA ALA A 210 -3.26 19.95 0.37
C ALA A 210 -3.18 20.75 1.67
N ARG A 211 -4.25 21.45 2.06
CA ARG A 211 -4.34 22.23 3.31
C ARG A 211 -4.24 21.35 4.56
N PHE A 212 -4.76 20.14 4.50
CA PHE A 212 -4.66 19.18 5.60
C PHE A 212 -3.23 18.66 5.79
N VAL A 213 -2.53 18.34 4.71
CA VAL A 213 -1.17 17.74 4.76
C VAL A 213 -0.06 18.79 4.91
N ALA A 214 -0.22 20.01 4.38
CA ALA A 214 0.84 21.03 4.35
C ALA A 214 1.46 21.36 5.73
N PRO A 215 0.72 21.42 6.86
CA PRO A 215 1.31 21.66 8.17
C PRO A 215 2.02 20.44 8.77
N MET A 216 1.91 19.25 8.17
CA MET A 216 2.47 18.00 8.71
C MET A 216 3.96 17.87 8.35
N LYS A 217 4.83 18.00 9.35
CA LYS A 217 6.30 17.97 9.15
C LYS A 217 6.87 16.59 8.78
N ASN A 218 6.12 15.53 9.06
CA ASN A 218 6.48 14.15 8.78
C ASN A 218 6.12 13.71 7.34
N VAL A 219 5.38 14.54 6.59
CA VAL A 219 5.06 14.25 5.19
C VAL A 219 6.26 14.65 4.32
N GLU A 220 6.93 13.66 3.74
CA GLU A 220 8.09 13.87 2.89
C GLU A 220 7.69 14.19 1.45
N TRP A 221 6.63 13.52 0.96
CA TRP A 221 6.12 13.66 -0.39
C TRP A 221 4.59 13.57 -0.43
N VAL A 222 4.01 14.28 -1.39
CA VAL A 222 2.67 14.00 -1.93
C VAL A 222 2.86 13.45 -3.34
N GLU A 223 2.40 12.23 -3.58
CA GLU A 223 2.46 11.56 -4.88
C GLU A 223 1.09 11.65 -5.55
N VAL A 224 1.00 12.39 -6.66
CA VAL A 224 -0.20 12.43 -7.48
C VAL A 224 -0.12 11.28 -8.47
N LEU A 225 -0.99 10.29 -8.28
CA LEU A 225 -1.02 9.07 -9.10
C LEU A 225 -2.10 9.20 -10.17
N PRO A 226 -1.74 9.28 -11.46
CA PRO A 226 -2.72 9.33 -12.53
C PRO A 226 -3.56 8.05 -12.56
N PHE A 227 -4.89 8.21 -12.60
CA PHE A 227 -5.81 7.10 -12.79
C PHE A 227 -5.55 6.38 -14.11
N HIS A 228 -5.64 5.04 -14.09
CA HIS A 228 -5.59 4.20 -15.28
C HIS A 228 -6.45 2.93 -15.11
N GLN A 229 -6.80 2.30 -16.21
CA GLN A 229 -7.75 1.18 -16.24
C GLN A 229 -7.08 -0.21 -16.29
N MET A 230 -5.82 -0.35 -15.90
CA MET A 230 -5.10 -1.63 -16.00
C MET A 230 -5.70 -2.75 -15.15
N GLY A 231 -6.48 -2.43 -14.10
CA GLY A 231 -7.15 -3.42 -13.25
C GLY A 231 -8.52 -3.89 -13.74
N VAL A 232 -9.08 -3.33 -14.82
CA VAL A 232 -10.46 -3.57 -15.26
C VAL A 232 -10.74 -5.05 -15.57
N PHE A 233 -9.77 -5.77 -16.13
CA PHE A 233 -9.93 -7.19 -16.41
C PHE A 233 -10.25 -8.02 -15.15
N LYS A 234 -9.78 -7.61 -13.98
CA LYS A 234 -10.08 -8.29 -12.70
C LYS A 234 -11.53 -8.10 -12.28
N TRP A 235 -12.09 -6.89 -12.49
CA TRP A 235 -13.51 -6.63 -12.26
C TRP A 235 -14.38 -7.52 -13.14
N GLN A 236 -14.02 -7.61 -14.43
CA GLN A 236 -14.73 -8.48 -15.40
C GLN A 236 -14.65 -9.96 -14.99
N THR A 237 -13.46 -10.44 -14.58
CA THR A 237 -13.27 -11.82 -14.12
C THR A 237 -14.10 -12.15 -12.89
N LEU A 238 -14.32 -11.17 -12.01
CA LEU A 238 -15.14 -11.30 -10.81
C LEU A 238 -16.64 -11.10 -11.08
N GLY A 239 -17.05 -10.76 -12.31
CA GLY A 239 -18.42 -10.44 -12.66
C GLY A 239 -18.93 -9.13 -12.02
N LEU A 240 -18.00 -8.22 -11.66
CA LEU A 240 -18.31 -6.93 -11.05
C LEU A 240 -18.44 -5.84 -12.11
N GLU A 241 -19.41 -4.94 -11.93
CA GLU A 241 -19.54 -3.76 -12.77
C GLU A 241 -18.42 -2.74 -12.46
N TYR A 242 -17.68 -2.34 -13.49
CA TYR A 242 -16.68 -1.29 -13.38
C TYR A 242 -17.28 0.07 -13.75
N GLN A 243 -17.65 0.86 -12.75
CA GLN A 243 -18.37 2.12 -12.92
C GLN A 243 -17.57 3.20 -13.66
N LEU A 244 -16.22 3.09 -13.68
CA LEU A 244 -15.33 4.05 -14.33
C LEU A 244 -14.88 3.63 -15.73
N SER A 245 -15.62 2.72 -16.38
CA SER A 245 -15.28 2.21 -17.72
C SER A 245 -15.10 3.30 -18.79
N ASN A 246 -15.85 4.40 -18.67
CA ASN A 246 -15.79 5.56 -19.58
C ASN A 246 -14.91 6.71 -19.05
N THR A 247 -14.26 6.55 -17.90
CA THR A 247 -13.39 7.59 -17.32
C THR A 247 -12.03 7.55 -18.01
N PRO A 248 -11.59 8.64 -18.65
CA PRO A 248 -10.28 8.67 -19.28
C PRO A 248 -9.15 8.73 -18.26
N THR A 249 -7.96 8.37 -18.68
CA THR A 249 -6.73 8.72 -17.95
C THR A 249 -6.59 10.26 -17.92
N PRO A 250 -6.21 10.86 -16.78
CA PRO A 250 -6.00 12.30 -16.72
C PRO A 250 -4.88 12.72 -17.68
N THR A 251 -5.04 13.88 -18.28
CA THR A 251 -4.02 14.48 -19.14
C THR A 251 -2.85 15.01 -18.30
N ASP A 252 -1.68 15.18 -18.93
CA ASP A 252 -0.50 15.81 -18.28
C ASP A 252 -0.82 17.20 -17.71
N ALA A 253 -1.70 17.96 -18.39
CA ALA A 253 -2.16 19.25 -17.89
C ALA A 253 -2.98 19.14 -16.60
N GLN A 254 -3.85 18.14 -16.47
CA GLN A 254 -4.62 17.88 -15.24
C GLN A 254 -3.71 17.43 -14.10
N VAL A 255 -2.74 16.55 -14.39
CA VAL A 255 -1.73 16.13 -13.40
C VAL A 255 -0.89 17.31 -12.94
N SER A 256 -0.42 18.15 -13.88
CA SER A 256 0.34 19.35 -13.57
C SER A 256 -0.45 20.32 -12.71
N ALA A 257 -1.73 20.57 -13.04
CA ALA A 257 -2.61 21.44 -12.25
C ALA A 257 -2.80 20.92 -10.81
N ALA A 258 -3.00 19.61 -10.63
CA ALA A 258 -3.09 18.99 -9.31
C ALA A 258 -1.78 19.16 -8.51
N LEU A 259 -0.62 18.95 -9.14
CA LEU A 259 0.69 19.17 -8.53
C LEU A 259 0.91 20.63 -8.11
N GLU A 260 0.46 21.59 -8.93
CA GLU A 260 0.55 23.01 -8.62
C GLU A 260 -0.28 23.38 -7.38
N ILE A 261 -1.47 22.81 -7.20
CA ILE A 261 -2.30 23.03 -5.99
C ILE A 261 -1.55 22.52 -4.75
N PHE A 262 -1.00 21.31 -4.77
CA PHE A 262 -0.22 20.80 -3.63
C PHE A 262 1.01 21.64 -3.35
N ARG A 263 1.78 22.02 -4.37
CA ARG A 263 2.99 22.86 -4.23
C ARG A 263 2.65 24.28 -3.75
N GLY A 264 1.56 24.86 -4.25
CA GLY A 264 1.06 26.16 -3.82
C GLY A 264 0.65 26.21 -2.34
N ALA A 265 0.21 25.08 -1.77
CA ALA A 265 -0.04 24.92 -0.36
C ALA A 265 1.22 24.68 0.49
N GLY A 266 2.39 24.51 -0.14
CA GLY A 266 3.67 24.26 0.53
C GLY A 266 4.07 22.79 0.63
N CYS A 267 3.33 21.86 0.00
CA CYS A 267 3.69 20.45 -0.03
C CYS A 267 4.82 20.19 -1.05
N ARG A 268 5.71 19.24 -0.73
CA ARG A 268 6.59 18.65 -1.75
C ARG A 268 5.78 17.65 -2.55
N ALA A 269 5.46 17.92 -3.82
CA ALA A 269 4.62 17.08 -4.65
C ALA A 269 5.31 16.65 -5.94
N ARG A 270 5.08 15.37 -6.33
CA ARG A 270 5.59 14.75 -7.56
C ARG A 270 4.55 13.85 -8.20
#